data_a1271e3758c9ddba30bccb1e14b6c579
#
_entry.id   a1271e3758c9ddba30bccb1e14b6c579
#
_cell.length_a   1.000
_cell.length_b   1.000
_cell.length_c   1.000
_cell.angle_alpha   90.00
_cell.angle_beta   90.00
_cell.angle_gamma   90.00
#
_symmetry.space_group_name_H-M   'P 1'
#
loop_
_entity.id
_entity.type
_entity.pdbx_description
1 polymer ?
#
loop_
_entity_poly.entity_id
_entity_poly.type
_entity_poly.pdbx_seq_one_letter_code
_entity_poly.pdbx_strand_id
1 'polypeptide(L)'
;VQLSDTATQSTQAQTKSQQFVSPLRCWYTYKRARRKVVLTNHYSGAYDSPMISGSRVSSLESMADVWNCYHLDLVEVESQILSNIGSDVPLIKEIATFVFQGRGKRIRPLLLLLSARLFGRQGHEVYALASFIEYIHTATLLHDDVVDDADFRRGKEAVHRLWGDHSSILVGDYLYATAVRAIVDFRIHELNAVIADSVQRMTEGEIMQNSINGHRGMLSQAEYIQMVECKTGALIAAACQMGAILADADVSGQEALFQFGLSVGTAYQIVDDTLDYVGQGERLGKTLGNDMRQGKVTLPLLHLLHHVDETRRADIQALLEQLRLGQGDIGNIVALMNEYGSVQHSMMIARQYIDKAKSILGSFGESPAKQALYVAANYMLDRDH
;
A
#
# COMPACT_ATOMS: atom_id res chain seq x y z
N VAL A 1 11.20 -81.08 -19.41
CA VAL A 1 11.14 -82.29 -18.54
C VAL A 1 10.63 -81.77 -17.17
N GLN A 2 9.41 -82.24 -16.90
CA GLN A 2 8.77 -82.49 -15.57
C GLN A 2 8.90 -81.42 -14.44
N LEU A 3 7.79 -80.74 -14.06
CA LEU A 3 6.73 -81.15 -13.11
C LEU A 3 7.21 -81.53 -11.70
N SER A 4 6.80 -80.74 -10.68
CA SER A 4 6.02 -81.26 -9.58
C SER A 4 5.54 -80.19 -8.61
N ASP A 5 4.29 -80.29 -8.33
CA ASP A 5 3.49 -79.62 -7.30
C ASP A 5 4.05 -79.71 -5.87
N THR A 6 3.67 -78.77 -5.01
CA THR A 6 2.92 -79.02 -3.77
C THR A 6 2.66 -77.72 -3.02
N ALA A 7 1.40 -77.35 -2.91
CA ALA A 7 0.58 -77.30 -1.71
C ALA A 7 0.77 -76.12 -0.74
N THR A 8 -0.23 -75.25 -0.77
CA THR A 8 -1.02 -74.64 0.34
C THR A 8 -0.42 -74.47 1.73
N GLN A 9 -0.31 -73.21 2.15
CA GLN A 9 -0.77 -72.85 3.49
C GLN A 9 -1.23 -71.37 3.54
N SER A 10 -2.47 -71.21 3.89
CA SER A 10 -3.20 -70.00 4.21
C SER A 10 -2.65 -69.31 5.46
N THR A 11 -2.28 -68.05 5.34
CA THR A 11 -2.17 -67.20 6.55
C THR A 11 -2.89 -65.88 6.29
N GLN A 12 -4.01 -65.71 6.96
CA GLN A 12 -4.76 -64.44 7.04
C GLN A 12 -3.89 -63.41 7.69
N ALA A 13 -3.44 -62.38 6.91
CA ALA A 13 -2.93 -61.16 7.44
C ALA A 13 -4.05 -60.13 7.43
N GLN A 14 -4.53 -59.79 8.63
CA GLN A 14 -5.42 -58.68 8.88
C GLN A 14 -4.78 -57.34 8.44
N THR A 15 -5.27 -56.81 7.35
CA THR A 15 -4.97 -55.43 6.92
C THR A 15 -5.66 -54.46 7.88
N LYS A 16 -4.90 -53.90 8.84
CA LYS A 16 -5.29 -52.68 9.55
C LYS A 16 -5.29 -51.55 8.54
N SER A 17 -6.46 -51.09 8.12
CA SER A 17 -6.64 -49.83 7.39
C SER A 17 -6.23 -48.67 8.30
N GLN A 18 -5.03 -48.18 8.17
CA GLN A 18 -4.65 -46.85 8.68
C GLN A 18 -5.47 -45.84 7.89
N GLN A 19 -6.47 -45.27 8.53
CA GLN A 19 -7.14 -44.06 8.02
C GLN A 19 -6.12 -42.92 8.01
N PHE A 20 -5.69 -42.56 6.84
CA PHE A 20 -4.94 -41.32 6.60
C PHE A 20 -5.87 -40.15 6.94
N VAL A 21 -5.75 -39.60 8.14
CA VAL A 21 -6.42 -38.35 8.52
C VAL A 21 -5.66 -37.24 7.80
N SER A 22 -6.31 -36.62 6.82
CA SER A 22 -5.74 -35.52 6.04
C SER A 22 -5.25 -34.40 6.99
N PRO A 23 -4.05 -33.84 6.77
CA PRO A 23 -3.49 -32.75 7.57
C PRO A 23 -4.42 -31.55 7.71
N LEU A 24 -5.29 -31.31 6.74
CA LEU A 24 -6.31 -30.26 6.74
C LEU A 24 -7.39 -30.45 7.81
N ARG A 25 -7.76 -31.69 8.19
CA ARG A 25 -8.74 -31.93 9.25
C ARG A 25 -8.17 -31.64 10.65
N CYS A 26 -6.91 -31.92 10.88
CA CYS A 26 -6.24 -31.64 12.16
C CYS A 26 -6.10 -30.13 12.41
N TRP A 27 -5.79 -29.37 11.32
CA TRP A 27 -5.65 -27.92 11.36
C TRP A 27 -6.97 -27.19 11.63
N TYR A 28 -8.10 -27.70 11.08
CA TYR A 28 -9.45 -27.14 11.29
C TYR A 28 -9.96 -27.36 12.70
N THR A 29 -9.63 -28.49 13.33
CA THR A 29 -10.07 -28.84 14.70
C THR A 29 -9.29 -28.03 15.74
N TYR A 30 -7.99 -27.79 15.53
CA TYR A 30 -7.13 -27.01 16.42
C TYR A 30 -7.58 -25.53 16.53
N LYS A 31 -8.01 -24.91 15.42
CA LYS A 31 -8.48 -23.50 15.44
C LYS A 31 -9.89 -23.32 15.98
N ARG A 32 -10.75 -24.36 15.93
CA ARG A 32 -12.11 -24.28 16.52
C ARG A 32 -12.05 -24.20 18.05
N ALA A 33 -11.02 -24.75 18.68
CA ALA A 33 -10.78 -24.65 20.12
C ALA A 33 -10.30 -23.24 20.54
N ARG A 34 -9.46 -22.57 19.72
CA ARG A 34 -9.01 -21.18 20.00
C ARG A 34 -10.10 -20.12 19.76
N ARG A 35 -11.04 -20.34 18.84
CA ARG A 35 -12.18 -19.41 18.60
C ARG A 35 -13.09 -19.23 19.82
N LYS A 36 -13.13 -20.17 20.77
CA LYS A 36 -13.94 -20.02 22.00
C LYS A 36 -13.32 -19.06 23.02
N VAL A 37 -12.03 -18.75 22.92
CA VAL A 37 -11.33 -17.88 23.88
C VAL A 37 -11.34 -16.40 23.44
N VAL A 38 -11.46 -16.11 22.13
CA VAL A 38 -11.41 -14.73 21.59
C VAL A 38 -12.81 -14.10 21.49
N LEU A 39 -13.88 -14.91 21.48
CA LEU A 39 -15.27 -14.40 21.32
C LEU A 39 -16.09 -14.33 22.62
N THR A 40 -15.50 -14.61 23.79
CA THR A 40 -16.22 -14.58 25.08
C THR A 40 -15.87 -13.41 25.99
N ASN A 41 -15.22 -12.37 25.51
CA ASN A 41 -15.26 -11.10 26.20
C ASN A 41 -16.49 -10.31 25.73
N HIS A 42 -17.66 -10.71 26.26
CA HIS A 42 -18.82 -9.84 26.30
C HIS A 42 -18.50 -8.64 27.20
N TYR A 43 -18.02 -7.57 26.61
CA TYR A 43 -18.26 -6.26 27.17
C TYR A 43 -19.62 -5.77 26.68
N SER A 44 -20.67 -6.19 27.41
CA SER A 44 -21.93 -5.46 27.47
C SER A 44 -21.73 -4.25 28.37
N GLY A 45 -21.00 -3.27 27.90
CA GLY A 45 -20.95 -1.93 28.44
C GLY A 45 -21.34 -1.01 27.31
N ALA A 46 -22.54 -0.45 27.41
CA ALA A 46 -22.92 0.71 26.63
C ALA A 46 -21.88 1.79 26.92
N TYR A 47 -20.85 1.91 26.05
CA TYR A 47 -20.08 3.12 25.97
C TYR A 47 -20.97 4.14 25.24
N ASP A 48 -21.75 4.87 26.01
CA ASP A 48 -22.16 6.21 25.62
C ASP A 48 -20.87 6.97 25.29
N SER A 49 -20.52 7.00 24.03
CA SER A 49 -19.54 7.95 23.54
C SER A 49 -20.05 9.32 23.94
N PRO A 50 -19.24 10.15 24.60
CA PRO A 50 -19.67 11.52 24.84
C PRO A 50 -19.93 12.13 23.46
N MET A 51 -21.19 12.32 23.13
CA MET A 51 -21.58 13.24 22.09
C MET A 51 -20.85 14.53 22.43
N ILE A 52 -19.89 14.93 21.61
CA ILE A 52 -19.28 16.26 21.69
C ILE A 52 -20.41 17.23 21.38
N SER A 53 -21.16 17.54 22.44
CA SER A 53 -22.18 18.55 22.40
C SER A 53 -21.48 19.90 22.26
N GLY A 54 -21.60 20.52 21.08
CA GLY A 54 -21.55 21.96 20.97
C GLY A 54 -20.21 22.67 21.12
N SER A 55 -19.06 22.04 20.93
CA SER A 55 -17.82 22.77 20.65
C SER A 55 -17.73 23.00 19.13
N ARG A 56 -17.61 24.28 18.73
CA ARG A 56 -17.33 24.70 17.35
C ARG A 56 -16.32 23.71 16.76
N VAL A 57 -16.73 22.97 15.75
CA VAL A 57 -15.78 22.25 14.88
C VAL A 57 -14.95 23.38 14.28
N SER A 58 -13.76 23.64 14.82
CA SER A 58 -12.78 24.51 14.19
C SER A 58 -12.63 23.98 12.77
N SER A 59 -12.75 24.87 11.78
CA SER A 59 -12.57 24.50 10.38
C SER A 59 -11.27 23.69 10.25
N LEU A 60 -11.36 22.46 9.69
CA LEU A 60 -10.17 21.67 9.41
C LEU A 60 -9.43 22.35 8.25
N GLU A 61 -8.34 23.03 8.52
CA GLU A 61 -7.59 23.83 7.53
C GLU A 61 -6.28 23.18 7.11
N SER A 62 -5.71 22.35 7.98
CA SER A 62 -4.43 21.70 7.77
C SER A 62 -4.51 20.20 8.03
N MET A 63 -3.53 19.45 7.49
CA MET A 63 -3.40 18.03 7.80
C MET A 63 -3.11 17.77 9.28
N ALA A 64 -2.47 18.71 9.97
CA ALA A 64 -2.27 18.64 11.42
C ALA A 64 -3.61 18.65 12.17
N ASP A 65 -4.57 19.47 11.74
CA ASP A 65 -5.92 19.50 12.32
C ASP A 65 -6.65 18.17 12.10
N VAL A 66 -6.50 17.59 10.90
CA VAL A 66 -7.07 16.29 10.59
C VAL A 66 -6.47 15.20 11.47
N TRP A 67 -5.13 15.12 11.60
CA TRP A 67 -4.50 14.15 12.50
C TRP A 67 -4.90 14.33 13.95
N ASN A 68 -5.02 15.56 14.43
CA ASN A 68 -5.48 15.83 15.80
C ASN A 68 -6.94 15.42 15.99
N CYS A 69 -7.82 15.73 15.02
CA CYS A 69 -9.24 15.39 15.09
C CYS A 69 -9.48 13.87 15.12
N TYR A 70 -8.69 13.11 14.31
CA TYR A 70 -8.82 11.65 14.19
C TYR A 70 -7.74 10.88 14.95
N HIS A 71 -7.07 11.54 15.91
CA HIS A 71 -5.97 10.94 16.67
C HIS A 71 -6.36 9.63 17.36
N LEU A 72 -7.50 9.63 18.06
CA LEU A 72 -7.96 8.44 18.79
C LEU A 72 -8.30 7.28 17.85
N ASP A 73 -8.87 7.56 16.69
CA ASP A 73 -9.12 6.54 15.66
C ASP A 73 -7.81 5.93 15.16
N LEU A 74 -6.79 6.76 14.92
CA LEU A 74 -5.48 6.28 14.46
C LEU A 74 -4.75 5.49 15.55
N VAL A 75 -4.89 5.85 16.82
CA VAL A 75 -4.37 5.07 17.96
C VAL A 75 -5.02 3.69 18.00
N GLU A 76 -6.33 3.61 17.75
CA GLU A 76 -7.02 2.32 17.71
C GLU A 76 -6.56 1.47 16.51
N VAL A 77 -6.36 2.08 15.33
CA VAL A 77 -5.77 1.39 14.16
C VAL A 77 -4.37 0.84 14.49
N GLU A 78 -3.51 1.63 15.14
CA GLU A 78 -2.18 1.16 15.57
C GLU A 78 -2.27 -0.01 16.55
N SER A 79 -3.22 0.06 17.48
CA SER A 79 -3.51 -1.05 18.40
C SER A 79 -3.90 -2.31 17.63
N GLN A 80 -4.79 -2.20 16.63
CA GLN A 80 -5.19 -3.31 15.77
C GLN A 80 -4.01 -3.85 14.94
N ILE A 81 -3.17 -2.99 14.39
CA ILE A 81 -1.95 -3.40 13.67
C ILE A 81 -1.10 -4.32 14.56
N LEU A 82 -0.79 -3.88 15.77
CA LEU A 82 0.09 -4.65 16.67
C LEU A 82 -0.57 -5.92 17.20
N SER A 83 -1.86 -5.88 17.53
CA SER A 83 -2.59 -7.03 18.08
C SER A 83 -2.83 -8.15 17.06
N ASN A 84 -2.87 -7.81 15.78
CA ASN A 84 -3.09 -8.75 14.68
C ASN A 84 -1.82 -9.51 14.25
N ILE A 85 -0.64 -9.22 14.84
CA ILE A 85 0.58 -10.02 14.65
C ILE A 85 0.44 -11.34 15.42
N GLY A 86 -0.37 -12.25 14.88
CA GLY A 86 -0.83 -13.47 15.55
C GLY A 86 0.02 -14.73 15.29
N SER A 87 1.33 -14.62 15.03
CA SER A 87 2.20 -15.77 14.76
C SER A 87 2.83 -16.32 16.04
N ASP A 88 3.01 -17.66 16.08
CA ASP A 88 3.82 -18.32 17.12
C ASP A 88 5.29 -18.43 16.71
N VAL A 89 5.65 -18.02 15.47
CA VAL A 89 7.03 -17.97 14.96
C VAL A 89 7.71 -16.69 15.44
N PRO A 90 8.77 -16.79 16.29
CA PRO A 90 9.40 -15.60 16.89
C PRO A 90 9.92 -14.59 15.86
N LEU A 91 10.55 -15.07 14.79
CA LEU A 91 11.12 -14.22 13.74
C LEU A 91 10.04 -13.36 13.04
N ILE A 92 8.84 -13.90 12.83
CA ILE A 92 7.73 -13.13 12.24
C ILE A 92 7.33 -11.98 13.18
N LYS A 93 7.25 -12.27 14.49
CA LYS A 93 6.92 -11.22 15.48
C LYS A 93 7.98 -10.13 15.53
N GLU A 94 9.25 -10.54 15.52
CA GLU A 94 10.38 -9.63 15.56
C GLU A 94 10.38 -8.68 14.37
N ILE A 95 10.35 -9.21 13.15
CA ILE A 95 10.38 -8.41 11.92
C ILE A 95 9.10 -7.56 11.79
N ALA A 96 7.91 -8.13 12.00
CA ALA A 96 6.65 -7.37 11.90
C ALA A 96 6.61 -6.23 12.94
N THR A 97 7.07 -6.46 14.16
CA THR A 97 7.17 -5.41 15.18
C THR A 97 8.14 -4.32 14.75
N PHE A 98 9.33 -4.69 14.24
CA PHE A 98 10.32 -3.74 13.75
C PHE A 98 9.76 -2.82 12.65
N VAL A 99 9.05 -3.39 11.68
CA VAL A 99 8.50 -2.65 10.53
C VAL A 99 7.37 -1.72 10.97
N PHE A 100 6.44 -2.20 11.80
CA PHE A 100 5.29 -1.40 12.24
C PHE A 100 5.65 -0.34 13.29
N GLN A 101 6.73 -0.49 14.05
CA GLN A 101 7.28 0.55 14.93
C GLN A 101 7.83 1.76 14.18
N GLY A 102 8.12 1.64 12.88
CA GLY A 102 8.42 2.75 12.00
C GLY A 102 7.19 3.65 11.86
N ARG A 103 7.17 4.80 12.54
CA ARG A 103 6.04 5.75 12.52
C ARG A 103 5.78 6.24 11.10
N GLY A 104 4.81 5.63 10.41
CA GLY A 104 4.25 6.13 9.15
C GLY A 104 3.16 7.17 9.39
N LYS A 105 2.90 8.01 8.39
CA LYS A 105 1.81 9.02 8.46
C LYS A 105 0.40 8.39 8.42
N ARG A 106 0.29 7.08 8.22
CA ARG A 106 -0.96 6.28 8.17
C ARG A 106 -2.04 6.87 7.25
N ILE A 107 -1.64 7.39 6.12
CA ILE A 107 -2.55 8.05 5.16
C ILE A 107 -3.60 7.08 4.62
N ARG A 108 -3.20 5.83 4.24
CA ARG A 108 -4.15 4.84 3.71
C ARG A 108 -5.21 4.43 4.73
N PRO A 109 -4.85 4.05 5.96
CA PRO A 109 -5.82 3.88 7.04
C PRO A 109 -6.73 5.08 7.26
N LEU A 110 -6.17 6.29 7.31
CA LEU A 110 -6.94 7.51 7.51
C LEU A 110 -7.97 7.73 6.39
N LEU A 111 -7.59 7.55 5.13
CA LEU A 111 -8.50 7.70 4.00
C LEU A 111 -9.65 6.67 4.05
N LEU A 112 -9.39 5.43 4.46
CA LEU A 112 -10.43 4.43 4.69
C LEU A 112 -11.39 4.87 5.81
N LEU A 113 -10.85 5.32 6.95
CA LEU A 113 -11.64 5.82 8.08
C LEU A 113 -12.55 6.99 7.67
N LEU A 114 -12.00 7.96 6.94
CA LEU A 114 -12.74 9.15 6.48
C LEU A 114 -13.82 8.76 5.46
N SER A 115 -13.52 7.82 4.58
CA SER A 115 -14.47 7.29 3.60
C SER A 115 -15.65 6.58 4.28
N ALA A 116 -15.40 5.75 5.29
CA ALA A 116 -16.46 5.13 6.08
C ALA A 116 -17.29 6.18 6.85
N ARG A 117 -16.64 7.17 7.45
CA ARG A 117 -17.30 8.25 8.20
C ARG A 117 -18.14 9.17 7.31
N LEU A 118 -17.79 9.31 6.03
CA LEU A 118 -18.59 10.08 5.07
C LEU A 118 -20.02 9.52 4.96
N PHE A 119 -20.19 8.22 5.17
CA PHE A 119 -21.49 7.50 5.21
C PHE A 119 -21.93 7.16 6.65
N GLY A 120 -21.34 7.78 7.67
CA GLY A 120 -21.75 7.65 9.07
C GLY A 120 -21.23 6.41 9.80
N ARG A 121 -20.39 5.56 9.16
CA ARG A 121 -19.82 4.36 9.79
C ARG A 121 -18.55 4.68 10.57
N GLN A 122 -18.46 4.11 11.78
CA GLN A 122 -17.30 4.19 12.66
C GLN A 122 -17.23 2.96 13.57
N GLY A 123 -16.11 2.80 14.27
CA GLY A 123 -15.94 1.75 15.29
C GLY A 123 -14.98 0.64 14.87
N HIS A 124 -14.95 -0.42 15.67
CA HIS A 124 -13.92 -1.47 15.64
C HIS A 124 -13.72 -2.12 14.27
N GLU A 125 -14.79 -2.38 13.52
CA GLU A 125 -14.68 -3.00 12.18
C GLU A 125 -13.95 -2.10 11.19
N VAL A 126 -14.17 -0.77 11.27
CA VAL A 126 -13.47 0.21 10.43
C VAL A 126 -11.98 0.24 10.77
N TYR A 127 -11.63 0.22 12.06
CA TYR A 127 -10.25 0.22 12.53
C TYR A 127 -9.53 -1.08 12.12
N ALA A 128 -10.21 -2.22 12.26
CA ALA A 128 -9.68 -3.52 11.84
C ALA A 128 -9.40 -3.54 10.33
N LEU A 129 -10.38 -3.11 9.51
CA LEU A 129 -10.21 -3.07 8.05
C LEU A 129 -9.07 -2.12 7.65
N ALA A 130 -8.99 -0.94 8.28
CA ALA A 130 -7.92 0.04 8.05
C ALA A 130 -6.53 -0.53 8.41
N SER A 131 -6.43 -1.33 9.48
CA SER A 131 -5.19 -1.99 9.86
C SER A 131 -4.71 -2.99 8.79
N PHE A 132 -5.62 -3.72 8.14
CA PHE A 132 -5.27 -4.70 7.11
C PHE A 132 -4.82 -4.06 5.79
N ILE A 133 -5.31 -2.86 5.45
CA ILE A 133 -4.75 -2.06 4.35
C ILE A 133 -3.27 -1.72 4.62
N GLU A 134 -2.93 -1.40 5.86
CA GLU A 134 -1.53 -1.13 6.23
C GLU A 134 -0.66 -2.39 6.22
N TYR A 135 -1.23 -3.57 6.52
CA TYR A 135 -0.55 -4.87 6.35
C TYR A 135 -0.16 -5.13 4.90
N ILE A 136 -1.09 -4.93 3.97
CA ILE A 136 -0.84 -5.08 2.53
C ILE A 136 0.24 -4.10 2.07
N HIS A 137 0.10 -2.83 2.43
CA HIS A 137 1.11 -1.82 2.12
C HIS A 137 2.49 -2.19 2.67
N THR A 138 2.56 -2.66 3.91
CA THR A 138 3.82 -3.06 4.53
C THR A 138 4.42 -4.29 3.86
N ALA A 139 3.59 -5.24 3.46
CA ALA A 139 4.03 -6.42 2.69
C ALA A 139 4.68 -6.01 1.36
N THR A 140 4.04 -5.08 0.62
CA THR A 140 4.64 -4.60 -0.64
C THR A 140 5.96 -3.87 -0.40
N LEU A 141 6.08 -3.06 0.65
CA LEU A 141 7.35 -2.40 0.98
C LEU A 141 8.47 -3.39 1.29
N LEU A 142 8.17 -4.52 1.97
CA LEU A 142 9.14 -5.57 2.24
C LEU A 142 9.63 -6.28 0.96
N HIS A 143 8.74 -6.45 -0.01
CA HIS A 143 9.07 -7.03 -1.31
C HIS A 143 9.83 -6.02 -2.17
N ASP A 144 9.36 -4.78 -2.25
CA ASP A 144 9.98 -3.70 -3.02
C ASP A 144 11.44 -3.45 -2.55
N ASP A 145 11.70 -3.46 -1.23
CA ASP A 145 13.04 -3.28 -0.69
C ASP A 145 14.02 -4.35 -1.19
N VAL A 146 13.56 -5.59 -1.39
CA VAL A 146 14.38 -6.68 -1.95
C VAL A 146 14.56 -6.50 -3.46
N VAL A 147 13.49 -6.14 -4.18
CA VAL A 147 13.52 -5.94 -5.65
C VAL A 147 14.41 -4.77 -6.03
N ASP A 148 14.33 -3.66 -5.26
CA ASP A 148 15.10 -2.44 -5.48
C ASP A 148 16.50 -2.47 -4.84
N ASP A 149 16.87 -3.55 -4.13
CA ASP A 149 18.13 -3.70 -3.37
C ASP A 149 18.38 -2.52 -2.42
N ALA A 150 17.34 -2.04 -1.75
CA ALA A 150 17.36 -0.83 -0.93
C ALA A 150 18.14 -1.01 0.37
N ASP A 151 19.09 -0.13 0.69
CA ASP A 151 19.83 -0.19 1.95
C ASP A 151 19.02 0.31 3.14
N PHE A 152 18.20 1.33 2.92
CA PHE A 152 17.48 2.03 3.99
C PHE A 152 16.00 2.23 3.66
N ARG A 153 15.16 2.11 4.68
CA ARG A 153 13.72 2.45 4.63
C ARG A 153 13.34 3.33 5.82
N ARG A 154 12.84 4.55 5.55
CA ARG A 154 12.44 5.53 6.59
C ARG A 154 13.54 5.81 7.64
N GLY A 155 14.78 5.92 7.17
CA GLY A 155 15.95 6.21 8.03
C GLY A 155 16.46 5.03 8.87
N LYS A 156 15.93 3.82 8.68
CA LYS A 156 16.42 2.56 9.26
C LYS A 156 16.97 1.66 8.16
N GLU A 157 17.84 0.74 8.50
CA GLU A 157 18.26 -0.32 7.57
C GLU A 157 17.05 -1.12 7.10
N ALA A 158 17.02 -1.48 5.81
CA ALA A 158 15.97 -2.30 5.24
C ALA A 158 15.96 -3.71 5.85
N VAL A 159 14.78 -4.32 5.94
CA VAL A 159 14.61 -5.64 6.58
C VAL A 159 15.51 -6.70 5.95
N HIS A 160 15.63 -6.71 4.63
CA HIS A 160 16.45 -7.69 3.93
C HIS A 160 17.96 -7.53 4.22
N ARG A 161 18.42 -6.33 4.59
CA ARG A 161 19.81 -6.11 5.04
C ARG A 161 20.06 -6.71 6.44
N LEU A 162 19.07 -6.67 7.32
CA LEU A 162 19.19 -7.17 8.70
C LEU A 162 18.91 -8.67 8.83
N TRP A 163 17.91 -9.20 8.09
CA TRP A 163 17.45 -10.60 8.24
C TRP A 163 17.53 -11.42 6.95
N GLY A 164 18.06 -10.85 5.87
CA GLY A 164 18.20 -11.49 4.56
C GLY A 164 16.92 -11.45 3.71
N ASP A 165 17.10 -11.59 2.39
CA ASP A 165 16.03 -11.48 1.38
C ASP A 165 14.90 -12.48 1.63
N HIS A 166 15.23 -13.75 1.92
CA HIS A 166 14.23 -14.79 2.19
C HIS A 166 13.31 -14.43 3.36
N SER A 167 13.86 -13.87 4.44
CA SER A 167 13.07 -13.48 5.61
C SER A 167 12.15 -12.30 5.27
N SER A 168 12.65 -11.31 4.51
CA SER A 168 11.86 -10.16 4.07
C SER A 168 10.68 -10.60 3.21
N ILE A 169 10.93 -11.44 2.20
CA ILE A 169 9.89 -11.96 1.30
C ILE A 169 8.84 -12.77 2.08
N LEU A 170 9.28 -13.73 2.90
CA LEU A 170 8.35 -14.62 3.61
C LEU A 170 7.53 -13.90 4.68
N VAL A 171 8.08 -12.87 5.34
CA VAL A 171 7.31 -12.05 6.26
C VAL A 171 6.34 -11.14 5.50
N GLY A 172 6.70 -10.61 4.34
CA GLY A 172 5.79 -9.92 3.44
C GLY A 172 4.61 -10.82 3.05
N ASP A 173 4.87 -12.06 2.61
CA ASP A 173 3.82 -13.05 2.31
C ASP A 173 2.92 -13.34 3.51
N TYR A 174 3.52 -13.46 4.70
CA TYR A 174 2.76 -13.67 5.94
C TYR A 174 1.82 -12.50 6.25
N LEU A 175 2.29 -11.26 6.14
CA LEU A 175 1.48 -10.06 6.37
C LEU A 175 0.36 -9.98 5.35
N TYR A 176 0.66 -10.19 4.08
CA TYR A 176 -0.32 -10.23 3.00
C TYR A 176 -1.40 -11.30 3.24
N ALA A 177 -1.00 -12.54 3.49
CA ALA A 177 -1.93 -13.64 3.76
C ALA A 177 -2.78 -13.39 5.02
N THR A 178 -2.22 -12.74 6.04
CA THR A 178 -2.93 -12.36 7.26
C THR A 178 -4.02 -11.33 6.95
N ALA A 179 -3.71 -10.30 6.15
CA ALA A 179 -4.66 -9.27 5.75
C ALA A 179 -5.81 -9.88 4.90
N VAL A 180 -5.47 -10.62 3.84
CA VAL A 180 -6.47 -11.26 2.97
C VAL A 180 -7.41 -12.16 3.77
N ARG A 181 -6.86 -12.99 4.65
CA ARG A 181 -7.65 -13.87 5.49
C ARG A 181 -8.60 -13.09 6.40
N ALA A 182 -8.13 -12.02 7.02
CA ALA A 182 -8.94 -11.19 7.90
C ALA A 182 -10.06 -10.47 7.14
N ILE A 183 -9.78 -9.99 5.92
CA ILE A 183 -10.80 -9.38 5.06
C ILE A 183 -11.88 -10.39 4.66
N VAL A 184 -11.51 -11.64 4.39
CA VAL A 184 -12.49 -12.74 4.15
C VAL A 184 -13.40 -12.97 5.36
N ASP A 185 -12.88 -12.82 6.58
CA ASP A 185 -13.66 -13.01 7.82
C ASP A 185 -14.75 -11.93 8.02
N PHE A 186 -14.70 -10.77 7.32
CA PHE A 186 -15.80 -9.80 7.27
C PHE A 186 -17.05 -10.35 6.57
N ARG A 187 -16.90 -11.34 5.67
CA ARG A 187 -17.98 -11.97 4.89
C ARG A 187 -18.71 -11.01 3.96
N ILE A 188 -18.08 -9.96 3.55
CA ILE A 188 -18.54 -9.02 2.54
C ILE A 188 -17.77 -9.33 1.25
N HIS A 189 -18.48 -9.84 0.24
CA HIS A 189 -17.86 -10.30 -1.00
C HIS A 189 -17.12 -9.19 -1.74
N GLU A 190 -17.69 -8.01 -1.75
CA GLU A 190 -17.18 -6.82 -2.42
C GLU A 190 -15.82 -6.40 -1.86
N LEU A 191 -15.59 -6.51 -0.54
CA LEU A 191 -14.28 -6.23 0.06
C LEU A 191 -13.20 -7.17 -0.48
N ASN A 192 -13.55 -8.45 -0.65
CA ASN A 192 -12.62 -9.44 -1.20
C ASN A 192 -12.30 -9.18 -2.67
N ALA A 193 -13.31 -8.78 -3.46
CA ALA A 193 -13.13 -8.43 -4.87
C ALA A 193 -12.21 -7.21 -5.01
N VAL A 194 -12.48 -6.14 -4.27
CA VAL A 194 -11.69 -4.90 -4.32
C VAL A 194 -10.23 -5.14 -3.94
N ILE A 195 -9.97 -5.92 -2.89
CA ILE A 195 -8.58 -6.14 -2.48
C ILE A 195 -7.83 -7.06 -3.45
N ALA A 196 -8.50 -8.07 -4.01
CA ALA A 196 -7.91 -8.96 -5.01
C ALA A 196 -7.52 -8.18 -6.28
N ASP A 197 -8.43 -7.36 -6.81
CA ASP A 197 -8.17 -6.48 -7.96
C ASP A 197 -7.04 -5.49 -7.66
N SER A 198 -7.05 -4.85 -6.48
CA SER A 198 -6.02 -3.89 -6.10
C SER A 198 -4.62 -4.52 -6.08
N VAL A 199 -4.48 -5.71 -5.49
CA VAL A 199 -3.18 -6.39 -5.40
C VAL A 199 -2.70 -6.86 -6.77
N GLN A 200 -3.60 -7.36 -7.62
CA GLN A 200 -3.27 -7.71 -8.99
C GLN A 200 -2.73 -6.48 -9.73
N ARG A 201 -3.44 -5.34 -9.68
CA ARG A 201 -3.01 -4.09 -10.32
C ARG A 201 -1.68 -3.58 -9.78
N MET A 202 -1.46 -3.65 -8.45
CA MET A 202 -0.19 -3.25 -7.85
C MET A 202 0.97 -4.07 -8.41
N THR A 203 0.78 -5.39 -8.54
CA THR A 203 1.79 -6.30 -9.12
C THR A 203 2.02 -5.99 -10.60
N GLU A 204 0.96 -5.73 -11.38
CA GLU A 204 1.07 -5.30 -12.77
C GLU A 204 1.86 -3.99 -12.88
N GLY A 205 1.58 -3.01 -12.02
CA GLY A 205 2.30 -1.73 -11.97
C GLY A 205 3.79 -1.89 -11.69
N GLU A 206 4.16 -2.80 -10.77
CA GLU A 206 5.55 -3.13 -10.46
C GLU A 206 6.26 -3.78 -11.66
N ILE A 207 5.60 -4.75 -12.31
CA ILE A 207 6.12 -5.40 -13.52
C ILE A 207 6.28 -4.40 -14.66
N MET A 208 5.31 -3.48 -14.85
CA MET A 208 5.40 -2.40 -15.84
C MET A 208 6.63 -1.53 -15.57
N GLN A 209 6.84 -1.07 -14.34
CA GLN A 209 8.00 -0.27 -13.98
C GLN A 209 9.32 -0.99 -14.28
N ASN A 210 9.44 -2.25 -13.88
CA ASN A 210 10.64 -3.05 -14.11
C ASN A 210 10.89 -3.34 -15.59
N SER A 211 9.83 -3.53 -16.39
CA SER A 211 9.92 -3.70 -17.83
C SER A 211 10.39 -2.44 -18.53
N ILE A 212 9.94 -1.28 -18.09
CA ILE A 212 10.34 0.04 -18.62
C ILE A 212 11.81 0.31 -18.32
N ASN A 213 12.27 0.03 -17.12
CA ASN A 213 13.67 0.22 -16.71
C ASN A 213 14.65 -0.61 -17.55
N GLY A 214 14.18 -1.71 -18.16
CA GLY A 214 14.97 -2.59 -19.05
C GLY A 214 14.93 -2.23 -20.54
N HIS A 215 13.98 -1.40 -20.98
CA HIS A 215 13.75 -1.12 -22.41
C HIS A 215 14.22 0.29 -22.78
N ARG A 216 14.93 0.42 -23.90
CA ARG A 216 15.41 1.71 -24.47
C ARG A 216 14.30 2.52 -25.18
N GLY A 217 13.04 2.09 -25.10
CA GLY A 217 11.90 2.78 -25.67
C GLY A 217 11.46 3.97 -24.82
N MET A 218 10.99 5.05 -25.49
CA MET A 218 10.42 6.18 -24.78
C MET A 218 9.00 5.84 -24.31
N LEU A 219 8.81 5.88 -23.01
CA LEU A 219 7.51 5.79 -22.37
C LEU A 219 6.67 7.03 -22.72
N SER A 220 5.39 6.86 -23.00
CA SER A 220 4.46 7.98 -23.08
C SER A 220 4.00 8.42 -21.70
N GLN A 221 3.52 9.67 -21.59
CA GLN A 221 2.92 10.15 -20.33
C GLN A 221 1.74 9.28 -19.91
N ALA A 222 0.93 8.77 -20.85
CA ALA A 222 -0.21 7.91 -20.55
C ALA A 222 0.21 6.57 -19.93
N GLU A 223 1.27 5.94 -20.44
CA GLU A 223 1.82 4.70 -19.89
C GLU A 223 2.43 4.93 -18.49
N TYR A 224 3.14 6.06 -18.27
CA TYR A 224 3.61 6.44 -16.95
C TYR A 224 2.44 6.58 -15.96
N ILE A 225 1.39 7.30 -16.34
CA ILE A 225 0.21 7.48 -15.49
C ILE A 225 -0.45 6.13 -15.18
N GLN A 226 -0.62 5.26 -16.17
CA GLN A 226 -1.17 3.92 -15.97
C GLN A 226 -0.33 3.11 -14.96
N MET A 227 0.98 3.14 -15.09
CA MET A 227 1.89 2.48 -14.15
C MET A 227 1.72 3.03 -12.71
N VAL A 228 1.67 4.35 -12.54
CA VAL A 228 1.46 5.00 -11.24
C VAL A 228 0.10 4.69 -10.64
N GLU A 229 -0.96 4.71 -11.46
CA GLU A 229 -2.31 4.32 -11.04
C GLU A 229 -2.35 2.87 -10.56
N CYS A 230 -1.66 1.97 -11.24
CA CYS A 230 -1.56 0.58 -10.83
C CYS A 230 -0.69 0.41 -9.58
N LYS A 231 0.55 0.87 -9.58
CA LYS A 231 1.51 0.63 -8.50
C LYS A 231 1.09 1.30 -7.18
N THR A 232 0.67 2.55 -7.22
CA THR A 232 0.42 3.37 -6.02
C THR A 232 -1.05 3.74 -5.84
N GLY A 233 -1.72 4.13 -6.93
CA GLY A 233 -3.11 4.57 -6.91
C GLY A 233 -4.08 3.47 -6.47
N ALA A 234 -3.87 2.24 -6.91
CA ALA A 234 -4.79 1.13 -6.70
C ALA A 234 -5.09 0.85 -5.21
N LEU A 235 -4.08 0.82 -4.35
CA LEU A 235 -4.30 0.54 -2.91
C LEU A 235 -4.97 1.71 -2.19
N ILE A 236 -4.71 2.95 -2.61
CA ILE A 236 -5.38 4.13 -2.04
C ILE A 236 -6.84 4.17 -2.49
N ALA A 237 -7.11 3.84 -3.76
CA ALA A 237 -8.47 3.69 -4.28
C ALA A 237 -9.24 2.59 -3.55
N ALA A 238 -8.61 1.42 -3.37
CA ALA A 238 -9.18 0.31 -2.62
C ALA A 238 -9.49 0.72 -1.17
N ALA A 239 -8.60 1.42 -0.48
CA ALA A 239 -8.83 1.90 0.88
C ALA A 239 -10.08 2.79 0.97
N CYS A 240 -10.23 3.77 0.06
CA CYS A 240 -11.40 4.64 0.01
C CYS A 240 -12.68 3.87 -0.31
N GLN A 241 -12.66 2.99 -1.32
CA GLN A 241 -13.81 2.20 -1.72
C GLN A 241 -14.24 1.20 -0.63
N MET A 242 -13.28 0.51 0.02
CA MET A 242 -13.57 -0.43 1.09
C MET A 242 -14.20 0.25 2.31
N GLY A 243 -13.80 1.49 2.61
CA GLY A 243 -14.46 2.31 3.62
C GLY A 243 -15.94 2.57 3.29
N ALA A 244 -16.24 2.89 2.02
CA ALA A 244 -17.61 3.09 1.55
C ALA A 244 -18.43 1.79 1.58
N ILE A 245 -17.84 0.67 1.13
CA ILE A 245 -18.50 -0.66 1.15
C ILE A 245 -18.85 -1.05 2.59
N LEU A 246 -17.91 -0.92 3.53
CA LEU A 246 -18.14 -1.24 4.93
C LEU A 246 -19.24 -0.36 5.57
N ALA A 247 -19.45 0.83 5.02
CA ALA A 247 -20.48 1.78 5.44
C ALA A 247 -21.80 1.62 4.68
N ASP A 248 -21.99 0.52 3.95
CA ASP A 248 -23.20 0.22 3.17
C ASP A 248 -23.57 1.33 2.16
N ALA A 249 -22.56 2.04 1.61
CA ALA A 249 -22.78 3.02 0.56
C ALA A 249 -23.34 2.34 -0.72
N ASP A 250 -24.13 3.08 -1.48
CA ASP A 250 -24.56 2.61 -2.78
C ASP A 250 -23.40 2.49 -3.78
N VAL A 251 -23.62 1.79 -4.90
CA VAL A 251 -22.58 1.55 -5.92
C VAL A 251 -21.99 2.86 -6.45
N SER A 252 -22.80 3.91 -6.57
CA SER A 252 -22.35 5.23 -7.02
C SER A 252 -21.37 5.87 -6.02
N GLY A 253 -21.68 5.79 -4.73
CA GLY A 253 -20.79 6.28 -3.65
C GLY A 253 -19.50 5.48 -3.56
N GLN A 254 -19.58 4.16 -3.71
CA GLN A 254 -18.39 3.28 -3.73
C GLN A 254 -17.47 3.62 -4.90
N GLU A 255 -18.01 3.78 -6.11
CA GLU A 255 -17.26 4.14 -7.31
C GLU A 255 -16.67 5.55 -7.20
N ALA A 256 -17.44 6.53 -6.70
CA ALA A 256 -16.97 7.89 -6.48
C ALA A 256 -15.74 7.90 -5.53
N LEU A 257 -15.77 7.15 -4.43
CA LEU A 257 -14.63 7.08 -3.52
C LEU A 257 -13.45 6.27 -4.08
N PHE A 258 -13.71 5.27 -4.93
CA PHE A 258 -12.64 4.63 -5.71
C PHE A 258 -11.91 5.65 -6.59
N GLN A 259 -12.66 6.42 -7.40
CA GLN A 259 -12.09 7.43 -8.30
C GLN A 259 -11.40 8.58 -7.53
N PHE A 260 -11.94 8.97 -6.38
CA PHE A 260 -11.28 9.90 -5.46
C PHE A 260 -9.93 9.36 -5.01
N GLY A 261 -9.90 8.16 -4.46
CA GLY A 261 -8.68 7.53 -3.97
C GLY A 261 -7.63 7.31 -5.06
N LEU A 262 -8.07 6.90 -6.28
CA LEU A 262 -7.19 6.73 -7.43
C LEU A 262 -6.54 8.07 -7.82
N SER A 263 -7.32 9.14 -7.89
CA SER A 263 -6.83 10.47 -8.23
C SER A 263 -5.86 11.00 -7.18
N VAL A 264 -6.16 10.84 -5.91
CA VAL A 264 -5.27 11.21 -4.79
C VAL A 264 -3.97 10.41 -4.83
N GLY A 265 -4.06 9.10 -5.06
CA GLY A 265 -2.89 8.22 -5.14
C GLY A 265 -1.97 8.53 -6.31
N THR A 266 -2.56 8.84 -7.47
CA THR A 266 -1.80 9.25 -8.66
C THR A 266 -1.07 10.57 -8.43
N ALA A 267 -1.76 11.58 -7.89
CA ALA A 267 -1.13 12.86 -7.55
C ALA A 267 0.00 12.68 -6.52
N TYR A 268 -0.24 11.86 -5.49
CA TYR A 268 0.76 11.53 -4.47
C TYR A 268 2.06 11.02 -5.08
N GLN A 269 1.99 10.07 -6.02
CA GLN A 269 3.19 9.49 -6.64
C GLN A 269 3.88 10.48 -7.57
N ILE A 270 3.13 11.25 -8.37
CA ILE A 270 3.70 12.26 -9.25
C ILE A 270 4.50 13.30 -8.44
N VAL A 271 3.95 13.74 -7.30
CA VAL A 271 4.65 14.67 -6.39
C VAL A 271 5.90 14.03 -5.80
N ASP A 272 5.79 12.78 -5.31
CA ASP A 272 6.93 12.04 -4.74
C ASP A 272 8.09 11.92 -5.75
N ASP A 273 7.78 11.49 -6.97
CA ASP A 273 8.73 11.41 -8.08
C ASP A 273 9.35 12.77 -8.45
N THR A 274 8.56 13.85 -8.34
CA THR A 274 9.03 15.21 -8.66
C THR A 274 9.96 15.74 -7.58
N LEU A 275 9.68 15.47 -6.31
CA LEU A 275 10.47 15.90 -5.17
C LEU A 275 11.87 15.26 -5.12
N ASP A 276 12.07 14.13 -5.77
CA ASP A 276 13.39 13.51 -5.93
C ASP A 276 14.39 14.41 -6.69
N TYR A 277 13.88 15.39 -7.44
CA TYR A 277 14.71 16.34 -8.21
C TYR A 277 14.79 17.76 -7.63
N VAL A 278 13.90 18.13 -6.72
CA VAL A 278 13.73 19.52 -6.24
C VAL A 278 14.19 19.70 -4.79
N GLY A 279 14.33 18.62 -4.05
CA GLY A 279 14.65 18.65 -2.62
C GLY A 279 16.02 19.32 -2.35
N GLN A 280 16.09 20.16 -1.30
CA GLN A 280 17.37 20.65 -0.79
C GLN A 280 18.09 19.50 -0.08
N GLY A 281 19.01 18.82 -0.81
CA GLY A 281 19.69 17.59 -0.40
C GLY A 281 20.39 17.60 0.97
N GLU A 282 20.76 18.77 1.49
CA GLU A 282 21.45 18.89 2.78
C GLU A 282 20.54 18.77 4.00
N ARG A 283 19.23 19.04 3.88
CA ARG A 283 18.29 19.01 5.02
C ARG A 283 17.72 17.62 5.35
N LEU A 284 17.79 16.66 4.42
CA LEU A 284 17.03 15.41 4.50
C LEU A 284 17.87 14.13 4.49
N GLY A 285 19.19 14.23 4.31
CA GLY A 285 20.06 13.05 4.24
C GLY A 285 19.74 12.11 3.04
N LYS A 286 18.93 12.59 2.06
CA LYS A 286 18.63 11.86 0.82
C LYS A 286 19.51 12.40 -0.30
N THR A 287 20.12 11.49 -1.05
CA THR A 287 20.82 11.80 -2.28
C THR A 287 19.80 12.19 -3.36
N LEU A 288 19.86 13.40 -3.91
CA LEU A 288 18.99 13.82 -5.02
C LEU A 288 19.12 12.87 -6.22
N GLY A 289 18.00 12.62 -6.91
CA GLY A 289 17.96 11.80 -8.11
C GLY A 289 18.18 10.32 -7.87
N ASN A 290 17.73 9.82 -6.74
CA ASN A 290 17.81 8.40 -6.43
C ASN A 290 17.06 7.55 -7.45
N ASP A 291 15.90 7.99 -7.94
CA ASP A 291 15.14 7.31 -8.98
C ASP A 291 15.92 7.21 -10.29
N MET A 292 16.62 8.28 -10.70
CA MET A 292 17.50 8.23 -11.88
C MET A 292 18.65 7.23 -11.71
N ARG A 293 19.27 7.18 -10.52
CA ARG A 293 20.34 6.21 -10.22
C ARG A 293 19.86 4.77 -10.27
N GLN A 294 18.63 4.53 -9.84
CA GLN A 294 17.95 3.23 -9.95
C GLN A 294 17.42 2.95 -11.37
N GLY A 295 17.58 3.91 -12.30
CA GLY A 295 17.12 3.79 -13.69
C GLY A 295 15.61 3.94 -13.86
N LYS A 296 14.91 4.48 -12.88
CA LYS A 296 13.47 4.76 -12.96
C LYS A 296 13.23 5.99 -13.85
N VAL A 297 12.25 5.88 -14.74
CA VAL A 297 11.83 6.99 -15.61
C VAL A 297 10.57 7.61 -15.01
N THR A 298 10.74 8.76 -14.38
CA THR A 298 9.68 9.53 -13.74
C THR A 298 9.15 10.65 -14.64
N LEU A 299 8.00 11.24 -14.29
CA LEU A 299 7.33 12.23 -15.14
C LEU A 299 8.21 13.45 -15.50
N PRO A 300 8.98 14.05 -14.58
CA PRO A 300 9.88 15.15 -14.94
C PRO A 300 10.93 14.76 -15.98
N LEU A 301 11.54 13.59 -15.83
CA LEU A 301 12.52 13.07 -16.78
C LEU A 301 11.87 12.75 -18.13
N LEU A 302 10.70 12.13 -18.11
CA LEU A 302 9.92 11.80 -19.30
C LEU A 302 9.57 13.07 -20.09
N HIS A 303 9.07 14.11 -19.42
CA HIS A 303 8.75 15.38 -20.03
C HIS A 303 10.00 15.99 -20.71
N LEU A 304 11.15 16.01 -20.03
CA LEU A 304 12.42 16.49 -20.58
C LEU A 304 12.78 15.73 -21.86
N LEU A 305 12.80 14.40 -21.81
CA LEU A 305 13.17 13.56 -22.94
C LEU A 305 12.27 13.73 -24.19
N HIS A 306 11.00 14.11 -23.98
CA HIS A 306 10.06 14.37 -25.08
C HIS A 306 10.24 15.76 -25.70
N HIS A 307 10.82 16.73 -24.99
CA HIS A 307 10.91 18.12 -25.42
C HIS A 307 12.30 18.54 -25.92
N VAL A 308 13.35 17.76 -25.68
CA VAL A 308 14.69 18.01 -26.23
C VAL A 308 14.81 17.47 -27.65
N ASP A 309 15.75 18.02 -28.42
CA ASP A 309 16.15 17.50 -29.73
C ASP A 309 16.85 16.14 -29.59
N GLU A 310 17.03 15.45 -30.73
CA GLU A 310 17.59 14.09 -30.75
C GLU A 310 19.04 14.04 -30.24
N THR A 311 19.85 15.05 -30.49
CA THR A 311 21.24 15.11 -30.02
C THR A 311 21.29 15.25 -28.51
N ARG A 312 20.54 16.20 -27.94
CA ARG A 312 20.44 16.38 -26.48
C ARG A 312 19.84 15.15 -25.79
N ARG A 313 18.88 14.47 -26.42
CA ARG A 313 18.29 13.23 -25.90
C ARG A 313 19.35 12.14 -25.78
N ALA A 314 20.20 11.97 -26.80
CA ALA A 314 21.30 11.01 -26.77
C ALA A 314 22.30 11.33 -25.64
N ASP A 315 22.64 12.61 -25.47
CA ASP A 315 23.52 13.06 -24.39
C ASP A 315 22.94 12.78 -23.00
N ILE A 316 21.64 13.06 -22.79
CA ILE A 316 20.95 12.76 -21.52
C ILE A 316 20.93 11.25 -21.27
N GLN A 317 20.65 10.43 -22.28
CA GLN A 317 20.67 8.96 -22.14
C GLN A 317 22.08 8.46 -21.77
N ALA A 318 23.13 9.02 -22.33
CA ALA A 318 24.50 8.67 -21.95
C ALA A 318 24.82 9.05 -20.49
N LEU A 319 24.34 10.23 -20.03
CA LEU A 319 24.48 10.65 -18.63
C LEU A 319 23.71 9.73 -17.67
N LEU A 320 22.50 9.30 -18.04
CA LEU A 320 21.70 8.35 -17.23
C LEU A 320 22.41 7.00 -17.08
N GLU A 321 23.06 6.50 -18.13
CA GLU A 321 23.86 5.28 -18.03
C GLU A 321 25.08 5.45 -17.11
N GLN A 322 25.76 6.62 -17.15
CA GLN A 322 26.84 6.91 -16.20
C GLN A 322 26.34 6.96 -14.75
N LEU A 323 25.16 7.57 -14.50
CA LEU A 323 24.56 7.63 -13.18
C LEU A 323 24.21 6.24 -12.62
N ARG A 324 23.73 5.31 -13.46
CA ARG A 324 23.49 3.92 -13.09
C ARG A 324 24.75 3.18 -12.65
N LEU A 325 25.89 3.55 -13.24
CA LEU A 325 27.21 3.01 -12.87
C LEU A 325 27.82 3.70 -11.63
N GLY A 326 27.05 4.55 -10.94
CA GLY A 326 27.55 5.34 -9.82
C GLY A 326 28.50 6.47 -10.20
N GLN A 327 28.54 6.83 -11.50
CA GLN A 327 29.40 7.86 -12.06
C GLN A 327 28.55 9.05 -12.55
N GLY A 328 29.09 10.25 -12.50
CA GLY A 328 28.42 11.43 -13.02
C GLY A 328 27.62 12.23 -11.98
N ASP A 329 27.20 13.41 -12.41
CA ASP A 329 26.42 14.37 -11.62
C ASP A 329 25.04 14.58 -12.25
N ILE A 330 24.00 14.54 -11.43
CA ILE A 330 22.62 14.80 -11.85
C ILE A 330 22.35 16.27 -12.14
N GLY A 331 23.21 17.18 -11.67
CA GLY A 331 23.02 18.63 -11.74
C GLY A 331 22.70 19.12 -13.13
N ASN A 332 23.36 18.58 -14.16
CA ASN A 332 23.10 18.93 -15.55
C ASN A 332 21.70 18.54 -16.02
N ILE A 333 21.21 17.36 -15.63
CA ILE A 333 19.86 16.88 -15.99
C ILE A 333 18.81 17.72 -15.26
N VAL A 334 19.00 17.98 -13.97
CA VAL A 334 18.11 18.85 -13.18
C VAL A 334 18.08 20.29 -13.72
N ALA A 335 19.20 20.82 -14.15
CA ALA A 335 19.25 22.14 -14.79
C ALA A 335 18.41 22.17 -16.09
N LEU A 336 18.53 21.14 -16.93
CA LEU A 336 17.69 20.97 -18.12
C LEU A 336 16.20 20.79 -17.78
N MET A 337 15.87 20.02 -16.76
CA MET A 337 14.48 19.89 -16.29
C MET A 337 13.87 21.23 -15.90
N ASN A 338 14.67 22.10 -15.27
CA ASN A 338 14.23 23.45 -14.91
C ASN A 338 14.11 24.36 -16.17
N GLU A 339 15.05 24.30 -17.09
CA GLU A 339 15.02 25.05 -18.35
C GLU A 339 13.81 24.73 -19.19
N TYR A 340 13.45 23.41 -19.28
CA TYR A 340 12.31 22.95 -20.06
C TYR A 340 10.98 22.94 -19.27
N GLY A 341 10.97 23.41 -18.03
CA GLY A 341 9.75 23.46 -17.20
C GLY A 341 9.19 22.09 -16.80
N SER A 342 10.03 21.04 -16.74
CA SER A 342 9.59 19.66 -16.51
C SER A 342 9.01 19.44 -15.11
N VAL A 343 9.60 20.10 -14.10
CA VAL A 343 9.11 20.09 -12.73
C VAL A 343 7.73 20.75 -12.65
N GLN A 344 7.60 21.94 -13.26
CA GLN A 344 6.33 22.69 -13.28
C GLN A 344 5.24 21.91 -14.01
N HIS A 345 5.57 21.23 -15.11
CA HIS A 345 4.64 20.37 -15.84
C HIS A 345 4.14 19.24 -14.95
N SER A 346 5.03 18.52 -14.26
CA SER A 346 4.66 17.41 -13.37
C SER A 346 3.77 17.87 -12.23
N MET A 347 4.08 18.99 -11.60
CA MET A 347 3.25 19.59 -10.54
C MET A 347 1.89 20.05 -11.06
N MET A 348 1.80 20.53 -12.30
CA MET A 348 0.54 20.89 -12.96
C MET A 348 -0.34 19.63 -13.15
N ILE A 349 0.24 18.53 -13.62
CA ILE A 349 -0.48 17.26 -13.77
C ILE A 349 -0.97 16.76 -12.41
N ALA A 350 -0.13 16.75 -11.38
CA ALA A 350 -0.52 16.36 -10.03
C ALA A 350 -1.71 17.21 -9.51
N ARG A 351 -1.67 18.52 -9.75
CA ARG A 351 -2.76 19.44 -9.38
C ARG A 351 -4.06 19.11 -10.10
N GLN A 352 -4.03 18.75 -11.39
CA GLN A 352 -5.22 18.34 -12.13
C GLN A 352 -5.88 17.10 -11.51
N TYR A 353 -5.08 16.14 -11.04
CA TYR A 353 -5.59 14.97 -10.32
C TYR A 353 -6.23 15.32 -8.97
N ILE A 354 -5.65 16.26 -8.22
CA ILE A 354 -6.26 16.74 -6.96
C ILE A 354 -7.55 17.52 -7.23
N ASP A 355 -7.60 18.35 -8.27
CA ASP A 355 -8.82 19.06 -8.64
C ASP A 355 -9.93 18.10 -9.08
N LYS A 356 -9.58 17.01 -9.81
CA LYS A 356 -10.49 15.91 -10.12
C LYS A 356 -11.01 15.25 -8.83
N ALA A 357 -10.14 14.92 -7.88
CA ALA A 357 -10.53 14.32 -6.61
C ALA A 357 -11.49 15.24 -5.82
N LYS A 358 -11.20 16.53 -5.74
CA LYS A 358 -12.07 17.51 -5.09
C LYS A 358 -13.42 17.64 -5.76
N SER A 359 -13.47 17.62 -7.09
CA SER A 359 -14.72 17.64 -7.85
C SER A 359 -15.62 16.44 -7.50
N ILE A 360 -15.03 15.26 -7.34
CA ILE A 360 -15.75 14.04 -6.91
C ILE A 360 -16.39 14.25 -5.54
N LEU A 361 -15.64 14.82 -4.59
CA LEU A 361 -16.17 15.11 -3.25
C LEU A 361 -17.32 16.12 -3.27
N GLY A 362 -17.44 16.95 -4.31
CA GLY A 362 -18.52 17.90 -4.50
C GLY A 362 -19.91 17.26 -4.51
N SER A 363 -20.03 15.98 -4.89
CA SER A 363 -21.30 15.24 -4.92
C SER A 363 -21.81 14.80 -3.54
N PHE A 364 -20.98 14.85 -2.51
CA PHE A 364 -21.35 14.44 -1.15
C PHE A 364 -21.82 15.64 -0.31
N GLY A 365 -22.70 15.38 0.65
CA GLY A 365 -23.16 16.37 1.62
C GLY A 365 -22.04 16.90 2.51
N GLU A 366 -22.21 18.10 3.06
CA GLU A 366 -21.22 18.72 3.95
C GLU A 366 -21.10 17.92 5.25
N SER A 367 -19.86 17.58 5.61
CA SER A 367 -19.54 16.86 6.84
C SER A 367 -18.08 17.08 7.25
N PRO A 368 -17.73 16.86 8.53
CA PRO A 368 -16.33 16.89 8.96
C PRO A 368 -15.44 15.89 8.19
N ALA A 369 -15.97 14.72 7.85
CA ALA A 369 -15.24 13.72 7.07
C ALA A 369 -14.95 14.20 5.64
N LYS A 370 -15.93 14.84 4.97
CA LYS A 370 -15.73 15.47 3.67
C LYS A 370 -14.64 16.53 3.72
N GLN A 371 -14.71 17.43 4.71
CA GLN A 371 -13.70 18.47 4.89
C GLN A 371 -12.30 17.87 5.12
N ALA A 372 -12.20 16.81 5.95
CA ALA A 372 -10.95 16.11 6.18
C ALA A 372 -10.40 15.47 4.89
N LEU A 373 -11.25 14.88 4.04
CA LEU A 373 -10.85 14.34 2.73
C LEU A 373 -10.36 15.45 1.78
N TYR A 374 -10.98 16.65 1.77
CA TYR A 374 -10.46 17.81 1.03
C TYR A 374 -9.07 18.22 1.50
N VAL A 375 -8.88 18.31 2.81
CA VAL A 375 -7.58 18.67 3.40
C VAL A 375 -6.54 17.61 3.07
N ALA A 376 -6.88 16.32 3.20
CA ALA A 376 -5.99 15.22 2.86
C ALA A 376 -5.59 15.24 1.36
N ALA A 377 -6.53 15.54 0.46
CA ALA A 377 -6.24 15.68 -0.96
C ALA A 377 -5.24 16.83 -1.23
N ASN A 378 -5.47 18.01 -0.65
CA ASN A 378 -4.54 19.15 -0.80
C ASN A 378 -3.14 18.82 -0.25
N TYR A 379 -3.06 18.14 0.89
CA TYR A 379 -1.80 17.75 1.51
C TYR A 379 -0.90 16.91 0.57
N MET A 380 -1.47 16.20 -0.43
CA MET A 380 -0.65 15.46 -1.39
C MET A 380 0.20 16.36 -2.28
N LEU A 381 -0.22 17.63 -2.49
CA LEU A 381 0.55 18.63 -3.26
C LEU A 381 1.57 19.37 -2.40
N ASP A 382 1.25 19.62 -1.13
CA ASP A 382 2.00 20.53 -0.25
C ASP A 382 2.93 19.76 0.71
N ARG A 383 3.45 18.61 0.27
CA ARG A 383 4.34 17.78 1.08
C ARG A 383 5.73 18.41 1.20
N ASP A 384 5.96 19.08 2.34
CA ASP A 384 7.33 19.30 2.83
C ASP A 384 7.80 18.00 3.52
N HIS A 385 8.90 17.47 3.08
CA HIS A 385 9.46 16.20 3.61
C HIS A 385 10.09 16.35 4.97
#